data_9653adbc8899c0e19c7f371ee7128c5b
#
_entry.id   9653adbc8899c0e19c7f371ee7128c5b
#
_cell.length_a   1.000
_cell.length_b   1.000
_cell.length_c   1.000
_cell.angle_alpha   90.00
_cell.angle_beta   90.00
_cell.angle_gamma   90.00
#
_symmetry.space_group_name_H-M   'P 1'
#
loop_
_entity.id
_entity.type
_entity.pdbx_description
1 polymer ?
#
loop_
_entity_poly.entity_id
_entity_poly.type
_entity_poly.pdbx_seq_one_letter_code
_entity_poly.pdbx_strand_id
1 'polypeptide(L)'
;PMQYIKLKKQAEEVDLFSDDEVEEGTQPISHEDYERLIQYLEKKNPPAILPIQIAYYAGLRIGKTCGLTWQDINLEEQCLTIKRSIRYDGMKHKNIIGPTKRKKVRIVDFGDTLTEVLKAARKEQLKNRMQYGELYHRNYYKEVHVKNRVYYEYYHLDGTQEIPTDYKEISFVCLRPDGSLELPSTLSIVCRSVAKKLEGFEDFHFHQLRHTYTSNLLSNGAAPKDVQELLGHSDVSTTMN
;
A
#
# COMPACT_ATOMS: atom_id res chain seq x y z
N PRO A 1 4.66 -32.44 45.19
CA PRO A 1 3.63 -31.99 44.24
C PRO A 1 4.29 -31.02 43.24
N MET A 2 4.45 -31.48 42.00
CA MET A 2 4.97 -30.63 40.92
C MET A 2 3.93 -29.59 40.57
N GLN A 3 4.22 -28.31 40.76
CA GLN A 3 3.42 -27.20 40.27
C GLN A 3 3.62 -27.09 38.75
N TYR A 4 2.58 -27.32 37.96
CA TYR A 4 2.57 -27.03 36.55
C TYR A 4 2.57 -25.52 36.34
N ILE A 5 3.70 -24.97 35.90
CA ILE A 5 3.80 -23.60 35.41
C ILE A 5 3.07 -23.58 34.06
N LYS A 6 1.86 -23.04 34.02
CA LYS A 6 1.18 -22.68 32.77
C LYS A 6 2.00 -21.55 32.10
N LEU A 7 2.77 -21.92 31.09
CA LEU A 7 3.31 -20.94 30.16
C LEU A 7 2.11 -20.16 29.57
N LYS A 8 1.97 -18.89 29.92
CA LYS A 8 1.09 -17.97 29.20
C LYS A 8 1.53 -17.99 27.76
N LYS A 9 0.67 -18.47 26.84
CA LYS A 9 0.83 -18.19 25.41
C LYS A 9 1.10 -16.68 25.31
N GLN A 10 2.24 -16.30 24.75
CA GLN A 10 2.43 -14.93 24.30
C GLN A 10 1.25 -14.63 23.39
N ALA A 11 0.50 -13.59 23.73
CA ALA A 11 -0.55 -13.09 22.86
C ALA A 11 0.11 -12.86 21.51
N GLU A 12 -0.38 -13.55 20.47
CA GLU A 12 -0.03 -13.22 19.10
C GLU A 12 -0.33 -11.73 18.97
N GLU A 13 0.67 -10.94 18.54
CA GLU A 13 0.46 -9.53 18.24
C GLU A 13 -0.71 -9.46 17.26
N VAL A 14 -1.85 -9.05 17.74
CA VAL A 14 -3.01 -8.74 16.90
C VAL A 14 -2.55 -7.56 16.08
N ASP A 15 -2.25 -7.82 14.81
CA ASP A 15 -2.00 -6.76 13.83
C ASP A 15 -3.34 -6.03 13.66
N LEU A 16 -3.51 -4.90 14.38
CA LEU A 16 -4.72 -4.07 14.34
C LEU A 16 -5.06 -3.57 12.91
N PHE A 17 -4.19 -3.86 11.96
CA PHE A 17 -4.30 -3.55 10.54
C PHE A 17 -4.03 -4.80 9.68
N SER A 18 -4.27 -6.01 10.23
CA SER A 18 -4.16 -7.22 9.42
C SER A 18 -5.28 -7.21 8.37
N ASP A 19 -4.87 -6.98 7.14
CA ASP A 19 -5.72 -7.07 5.93
C ASP A 19 -6.13 -8.53 5.61
N ASP A 20 -6.07 -9.44 6.57
CA ASP A 20 -6.34 -10.87 6.35
C ASP A 20 -7.82 -11.25 6.64
N GLU A 21 -8.65 -10.29 7.06
CA GLU A 21 -10.10 -10.51 7.13
C GLU A 21 -10.67 -10.41 5.71
N VAL A 22 -10.86 -11.56 5.10
CA VAL A 22 -11.74 -11.69 3.93
C VAL A 22 -13.16 -11.52 4.46
N GLU A 23 -13.73 -10.34 4.33
CA GLU A 23 -15.15 -10.15 4.55
C GLU A 23 -15.88 -10.90 3.43
N GLU A 24 -16.47 -12.04 3.77
CA GLU A 24 -17.33 -12.80 2.87
C GLU A 24 -18.46 -11.88 2.39
N GLY A 25 -18.62 -11.77 1.08
CA GLY A 25 -19.71 -11.00 0.47
C GLY A 25 -19.34 -9.62 -0.07
N THR A 26 -18.09 -9.20 0.00
CA THR A 26 -17.66 -7.92 -0.60
C THR A 26 -17.81 -7.96 -2.13
N GLN A 27 -18.68 -7.12 -2.69
CA GLN A 27 -18.90 -7.03 -4.14
C GLN A 27 -17.75 -6.27 -4.82
N PRO A 28 -17.32 -6.69 -6.03
CA PRO A 28 -16.36 -5.94 -6.82
C PRO A 28 -16.96 -4.57 -7.21
N ILE A 29 -16.11 -3.56 -7.27
CA ILE A 29 -16.49 -2.21 -7.72
C ILE A 29 -16.65 -2.25 -9.26
N SER A 30 -17.79 -1.77 -9.77
CA SER A 30 -17.99 -1.62 -11.21
C SER A 30 -17.04 -0.56 -11.79
N HIS A 31 -16.84 -0.57 -13.10
CA HIS A 31 -16.02 0.46 -13.76
C HIS A 31 -16.65 1.85 -13.61
N GLU A 32 -17.96 1.95 -13.70
CA GLU A 32 -18.71 3.20 -13.51
C GLU A 32 -18.53 3.73 -12.08
N ASP A 33 -18.65 2.88 -11.07
CA ASP A 33 -18.42 3.27 -9.68
C ASP A 33 -16.97 3.66 -9.43
N TYR A 34 -16.02 2.96 -10.04
CA TYR A 34 -14.62 3.35 -9.96
C TYR A 34 -14.40 4.78 -10.51
N GLU A 35 -14.99 5.13 -11.65
CA GLU A 35 -14.91 6.49 -12.18
C GLU A 35 -15.56 7.52 -11.25
N ARG A 36 -16.71 7.21 -10.66
CA ARG A 36 -17.37 8.05 -9.64
C ARG A 36 -16.48 8.26 -8.43
N LEU A 37 -15.82 7.20 -7.97
CA LEU A 37 -14.85 7.26 -6.87
C LEU A 37 -13.69 8.21 -7.19
N ILE A 38 -13.09 8.09 -8.36
CA ILE A 38 -11.98 8.96 -8.78
C ILE A 38 -12.43 10.42 -8.86
N GLN A 39 -13.55 10.71 -9.50
CA GLN A 39 -14.12 12.07 -9.59
C GLN A 39 -14.43 12.68 -8.20
N TYR A 40 -14.88 11.86 -7.25
CA TYR A 40 -15.08 12.30 -5.87
C TYR A 40 -13.75 12.66 -5.19
N LEU A 41 -12.74 11.81 -5.37
CA LEU A 41 -11.42 12.01 -4.75
C LEU A 41 -10.66 13.20 -5.36
N GLU A 42 -10.80 13.47 -6.64
CA GLU A 42 -10.25 14.66 -7.29
C GLU A 42 -10.65 15.95 -6.58
N LYS A 43 -11.89 16.01 -6.10
CA LYS A 43 -12.45 17.17 -5.40
C LYS A 43 -12.16 17.19 -3.89
N LYS A 44 -11.97 16.03 -3.27
CA LYS A 44 -11.94 15.90 -1.81
C LYS A 44 -10.60 15.44 -1.25
N ASN A 45 -9.87 14.60 -1.97
CA ASN A 45 -8.63 14.02 -1.49
C ASN A 45 -7.71 13.55 -2.62
N PRO A 46 -7.19 14.46 -3.47
CA PRO A 46 -6.37 14.10 -4.64
C PRO A 46 -5.17 13.18 -4.31
N PRO A 47 -4.46 13.32 -3.17
CA PRO A 47 -3.33 12.44 -2.87
C PRO A 47 -3.69 10.95 -2.75
N ALA A 48 -4.95 10.61 -2.46
CA ALA A 48 -5.41 9.22 -2.37
C ALA A 48 -5.64 8.55 -3.74
N ILE A 49 -5.71 9.32 -4.83
CA ILE A 49 -6.02 8.79 -6.17
C ILE A 49 -4.97 7.79 -6.63
N LEU A 50 -3.71 8.17 -6.62
CA LEU A 50 -2.62 7.31 -7.11
C LEU A 50 -2.55 5.96 -6.37
N PRO A 51 -2.55 5.88 -5.03
CA PRO A 51 -2.58 4.60 -4.34
C PRO A 51 -3.84 3.77 -4.62
N ILE A 52 -5.00 4.40 -4.80
CA ILE A 52 -6.24 3.71 -5.18
C ILE A 52 -6.14 3.16 -6.61
N GLN A 53 -5.62 3.91 -7.57
CA GLN A 53 -5.39 3.44 -8.92
C GLN A 53 -4.41 2.26 -8.97
N ILE A 54 -3.30 2.33 -8.24
CA ILE A 54 -2.34 1.21 -8.15
C ILE A 54 -3.01 -0.04 -7.56
N ALA A 55 -3.82 0.12 -6.51
CA ALA A 55 -4.52 -1.02 -5.92
C ALA A 55 -5.58 -1.62 -6.85
N TYR A 56 -6.31 -0.78 -7.59
CA TYR A 56 -7.33 -1.19 -8.57
C TYR A 56 -6.72 -1.95 -9.75
N TYR A 57 -5.60 -1.46 -10.32
CA TYR A 57 -4.98 -2.03 -11.52
C TYR A 57 -3.91 -3.10 -11.26
N ALA A 58 -3.40 -3.23 -10.04
CA ALA A 58 -2.35 -4.18 -9.69
C ALA A 58 -2.66 -5.03 -8.44
N GLY A 59 -3.82 -4.87 -7.82
CA GLY A 59 -4.28 -5.72 -6.72
C GLY A 59 -3.44 -5.67 -5.45
N LEU A 60 -2.77 -4.54 -5.17
CA LEU A 60 -1.89 -4.43 -4.02
C LEU A 60 -2.66 -4.13 -2.72
N ARG A 61 -2.20 -4.72 -1.61
CA ARG A 61 -2.66 -4.33 -0.28
C ARG A 61 -2.14 -2.94 0.09
N ILE A 62 -2.90 -2.19 0.89
CA ILE A 62 -2.64 -0.81 1.29
C ILE A 62 -1.18 -0.54 1.71
N GLY A 63 -0.65 -1.33 2.63
CA GLY A 63 0.73 -1.16 3.10
C GLY A 63 1.79 -1.45 2.03
N LYS A 64 1.51 -2.34 1.08
CA LYS A 64 2.38 -2.64 -0.07
C LYS A 64 2.34 -1.50 -1.09
N THR A 65 1.15 -0.95 -1.34
CA THR A 65 0.95 0.20 -2.21
C THR A 65 1.74 1.42 -1.71
N CYS A 66 1.60 1.75 -0.42
CA CYS A 66 2.37 2.84 0.19
C CYS A 66 3.89 2.56 0.23
N GLY A 67 4.28 1.29 0.26
CA GLY A 67 5.69 0.86 0.30
C GLY A 67 6.38 0.81 -1.06
N LEU A 68 5.69 1.07 -2.17
CA LEU A 68 6.30 1.08 -3.50
C LEU A 68 7.28 2.23 -3.66
N THR A 69 8.40 1.93 -4.31
CA THR A 69 9.39 2.94 -4.73
C THR A 69 9.55 2.92 -6.24
N TRP A 70 10.03 4.02 -6.81
CA TRP A 70 10.29 4.09 -8.26
C TRP A 70 11.30 3.05 -8.76
N GLN A 71 12.20 2.58 -7.90
CA GLN A 71 13.14 1.49 -8.21
C GLN A 71 12.48 0.11 -8.32
N ASP A 72 11.25 -0.03 -7.84
CA ASP A 72 10.49 -1.28 -7.92
C ASP A 72 9.62 -1.36 -9.18
N ILE A 73 9.57 -0.31 -9.99
CA ILE A 73 8.71 -0.21 -11.16
C ILE A 73 9.55 -0.22 -12.44
N ASN A 74 9.26 -1.16 -13.31
CA ASN A 74 9.76 -1.19 -14.67
C ASN A 74 8.62 -0.79 -15.62
N LEU A 75 8.67 0.44 -16.15
CA LEU A 75 7.64 0.96 -17.04
C LEU A 75 7.73 0.41 -18.46
N GLU A 76 8.90 -0.09 -18.88
CA GLU A 76 9.12 -0.68 -20.21
C GLU A 76 8.55 -2.11 -20.25
N GLU A 77 8.84 -2.90 -19.23
CA GLU A 77 8.32 -4.27 -19.08
C GLU A 77 6.94 -4.30 -18.41
N GLN A 78 6.38 -3.15 -18.04
CA GLN A 78 5.08 -3.02 -17.40
C GLN A 78 4.91 -3.92 -16.17
N CYS A 79 5.91 -3.96 -15.31
CA CYS A 79 5.87 -4.76 -14.09
C CYS A 79 6.35 -3.99 -12.86
N LEU A 80 5.90 -4.42 -11.70
CA LEU A 80 6.32 -3.91 -10.41
C LEU A 80 6.74 -5.05 -9.46
N THR A 81 7.77 -4.79 -8.66
CA THR A 81 8.33 -5.74 -7.71
C THR A 81 7.91 -5.38 -6.30
N ILE A 82 7.18 -6.26 -5.62
CA ILE A 82 6.71 -6.05 -4.25
C ILE A 82 7.74 -6.62 -3.27
N LYS A 83 8.52 -5.75 -2.62
CA LYS A 83 9.59 -6.12 -1.67
C LYS A 83 9.28 -5.75 -0.23
N ARG A 84 8.45 -4.71 -0.01
CA ARG A 84 8.24 -4.10 1.31
C ARG A 84 6.79 -3.73 1.55
N SER A 85 6.50 -3.42 2.79
CA SER A 85 5.22 -2.90 3.23
C SER A 85 5.45 -1.84 4.31
N ILE A 86 4.62 -0.81 4.33
CA ILE A 86 4.59 0.18 5.41
C ILE A 86 3.47 -0.19 6.35
N ARG A 87 3.76 -0.13 7.64
CA ARG A 87 2.79 -0.35 8.70
C ARG A 87 3.06 0.56 9.89
N TYR A 88 2.03 0.85 10.66
CA TYR A 88 2.18 1.52 11.94
C TYR A 88 2.51 0.48 13.02
N ASP A 89 3.55 0.75 13.80
CA ASP A 89 3.91 -0.03 14.98
C ASP A 89 3.33 0.66 16.22
N GLY A 90 2.25 0.11 16.76
CA GLY A 90 1.55 0.69 17.91
C GLY A 90 2.38 0.71 19.20
N MET A 91 3.35 -0.21 19.36
CA MET A 91 4.23 -0.21 20.53
C MET A 91 5.31 0.87 20.44
N LYS A 92 5.74 1.21 19.23
CA LYS A 92 6.78 2.22 18.98
C LYS A 92 6.22 3.58 18.64
N HIS A 93 4.91 3.66 18.43
CA HIS A 93 4.21 4.86 17.92
C HIS A 93 4.84 5.45 16.65
N LYS A 94 5.32 4.58 15.75
CA LYS A 94 6.03 4.97 14.52
C LYS A 94 5.57 4.16 13.31
N ASN A 95 5.68 4.79 12.14
CA ASN A 95 5.59 4.05 10.88
C ASN A 95 6.92 3.34 10.62
N ILE A 96 6.86 2.06 10.30
CA ILE A 96 8.01 1.24 9.98
C ILE A 96 7.87 0.66 8.57
N ILE A 97 9.01 0.52 7.92
CA ILE A 97 9.12 -0.19 6.65
C ILE A 97 9.57 -1.62 6.98
N GLY A 98 8.76 -2.59 6.63
CA GLY A 98 9.07 -4.00 6.84
C GLY A 98 9.13 -4.79 5.54
N PRO A 99 9.73 -5.99 5.56
CA PRO A 99 9.57 -6.93 4.45
C PRO A 99 8.11 -7.34 4.32
N THR A 100 7.75 -7.84 3.15
CA THR A 100 6.44 -8.49 2.97
C THR A 100 6.29 -9.66 3.94
N LYS A 101 5.06 -9.95 4.38
CA LYS A 101 4.74 -11.14 5.20
C LYS A 101 5.37 -12.38 4.49
N ARG A 102 6.14 -13.18 5.22
CA ARG A 102 6.94 -14.31 4.71
C ARG A 102 8.16 -13.95 3.82
N LYS A 103 8.59 -12.69 3.78
CA LYS A 103 9.77 -12.23 2.99
C LYS A 103 9.72 -12.60 1.49
N LYS A 104 8.55 -12.92 0.95
CA LYS A 104 8.41 -13.25 -0.48
C LYS A 104 8.43 -11.97 -1.31
N VAL A 105 9.41 -11.87 -2.19
CA VAL A 105 9.42 -10.90 -3.28
C VAL A 105 8.56 -11.47 -4.40
N ARG A 106 7.73 -10.65 -5.02
CA ARG A 106 6.94 -11.04 -6.18
C ARG A 106 6.88 -9.93 -7.21
N ILE A 107 6.70 -10.31 -8.45
CA ILE A 107 6.48 -9.42 -9.58
C ILE A 107 4.97 -9.44 -9.88
N VAL A 108 4.42 -8.29 -10.23
CA VAL A 108 3.05 -8.12 -10.68
C VAL A 108 3.10 -7.32 -11.97
N ASP A 109 2.55 -7.88 -13.04
CA ASP A 109 2.41 -7.22 -14.31
C ASP A 109 1.21 -6.26 -14.29
N PHE A 110 1.30 -5.20 -15.07
CA PHE A 110 0.21 -4.23 -15.22
C PHE A 110 0.11 -3.76 -16.68
N GLY A 111 -1.03 -3.17 -17.04
CA GLY A 111 -1.29 -2.75 -18.40
C GLY A 111 -0.98 -1.27 -18.68
N ASP A 112 -1.27 -0.85 -19.91
CA ASP A 112 -1.01 0.50 -20.43
C ASP A 112 -1.64 1.61 -19.57
N THR A 113 -2.86 1.38 -19.08
CA THR A 113 -3.57 2.37 -18.25
C THR A 113 -2.75 2.73 -17.00
N LEU A 114 -2.24 1.73 -16.26
CA LEU A 114 -1.41 2.02 -15.08
C LEU A 114 -0.04 2.58 -15.49
N THR A 115 0.49 2.22 -16.64
CA THR A 115 1.73 2.80 -17.19
C THR A 115 1.58 4.30 -17.35
N GLU A 116 0.52 4.78 -17.97
CA GLU A 116 0.29 6.22 -18.16
C GLU A 116 0.03 6.95 -16.85
N VAL A 117 -0.71 6.33 -15.93
CA VAL A 117 -0.91 6.86 -14.56
C VAL A 117 0.43 7.05 -13.84
N LEU A 118 1.31 6.05 -13.88
CA LEU A 118 2.61 6.10 -13.22
C LEU A 118 3.55 7.13 -13.87
N LYS A 119 3.55 7.26 -15.20
CA LYS A 119 4.31 8.31 -15.91
C LYS A 119 3.84 9.69 -15.51
N ALA A 120 2.53 9.92 -15.47
CA ALA A 120 1.94 11.19 -15.04
C ALA A 120 2.29 11.51 -13.57
N ALA A 121 2.18 10.53 -12.69
CA ALA A 121 2.53 10.69 -11.28
C ALA A 121 3.99 11.05 -11.07
N ARG A 122 4.91 10.40 -11.80
CA ARG A 122 6.34 10.73 -11.75
C ARG A 122 6.65 12.15 -12.19
N LYS A 123 5.98 12.59 -13.28
CA LYS A 123 6.10 13.98 -13.77
C LYS A 123 5.55 14.98 -12.76
N GLU A 124 4.42 14.69 -12.15
CA GLU A 124 3.82 15.57 -11.14
C GLU A 124 4.67 15.66 -9.87
N GLN A 125 5.28 14.56 -9.41
CA GLN A 125 6.21 14.59 -8.28
C GLN A 125 7.44 15.49 -8.56
N LEU A 126 7.99 15.43 -9.77
CA LEU A 126 9.11 16.30 -10.16
C LEU A 126 8.69 17.77 -10.17
N LYS A 127 7.51 18.09 -10.70
CA LYS A 127 6.94 19.43 -10.69
C LYS A 127 6.72 19.94 -9.27
N ASN A 128 6.11 19.12 -8.40
CA ASN A 128 5.89 19.45 -7.00
C ASN A 128 7.21 19.73 -6.26
N ARG A 129 8.23 18.88 -6.48
CA ARG A 129 9.56 19.10 -5.90
C ARG A 129 10.17 20.43 -6.30
N MET A 130 10.01 20.85 -7.56
CA MET A 130 10.46 22.17 -8.03
C MET A 130 9.65 23.30 -7.40
N GLN A 131 8.35 23.12 -7.25
CA GLN A 131 7.42 24.10 -6.75
C GLN A 131 7.58 24.38 -5.25
N TYR A 132 7.78 23.33 -4.45
CA TYR A 132 8.00 23.42 -3.00
C TYR A 132 9.44 23.77 -2.63
N GLY A 133 10.42 23.52 -3.52
CA GLY A 133 11.81 23.85 -3.28
C GLY A 133 12.37 23.25 -1.99
N GLU A 134 12.88 24.07 -1.09
CA GLU A 134 13.44 23.64 0.21
C GLU A 134 12.38 23.08 1.17
N LEU A 135 11.12 23.46 1.00
CA LEU A 135 10.01 22.93 1.81
C LEU A 135 9.54 21.54 1.38
N TYR A 136 10.09 21.00 0.27
CA TYR A 136 9.74 19.68 -0.18
C TYR A 136 10.34 18.61 0.71
N HIS A 137 9.50 17.74 1.27
CA HIS A 137 9.93 16.62 2.10
C HIS A 137 10.60 15.53 1.27
N ARG A 138 11.78 15.14 1.71
CA ARG A 138 12.45 13.93 1.24
C ARG A 138 12.25 12.81 2.25
N ASN A 139 12.18 11.61 1.75
CA ASN A 139 11.86 10.42 2.55
C ASN A 139 13.14 9.62 2.80
N TYR A 140 13.33 9.21 4.04
CA TYR A 140 14.51 8.49 4.49
C TYR A 140 14.12 7.28 5.31
N TYR A 141 15.01 6.33 5.37
CA TYR A 141 14.92 5.23 6.31
C TYR A 141 16.23 5.05 7.07
N LYS A 142 16.09 4.56 8.30
CA LYS A 142 17.18 4.15 9.16
C LYS A 142 17.02 2.67 9.46
N GLU A 143 18.11 1.92 9.32
CA GLU A 143 18.16 0.52 9.68
C GLU A 143 18.35 0.39 11.20
N VAL A 144 17.47 -0.36 11.85
CA VAL A 144 17.48 -0.55 13.29
C VAL A 144 17.57 -2.05 13.61
N HIS A 145 18.60 -2.40 14.36
CA HIS A 145 18.85 -3.77 14.79
C HIS A 145 18.36 -3.97 16.22
N VAL A 146 17.41 -4.89 16.44
CA VAL A 146 16.95 -5.27 17.78
C VAL A 146 17.01 -6.78 17.92
N LYS A 147 17.93 -7.26 18.75
CA LYS A 147 18.24 -8.69 18.90
C LYS A 147 18.54 -9.30 17.51
N ASN A 148 17.78 -10.31 17.09
CA ASN A 148 17.94 -10.98 15.79
C ASN A 148 17.01 -10.44 14.70
N ARG A 149 16.40 -9.26 14.87
CA ARG A 149 15.47 -8.66 13.91
C ARG A 149 16.01 -7.34 13.40
N VAL A 150 15.88 -7.14 12.10
CA VAL A 150 16.16 -5.88 11.44
C VAL A 150 14.84 -5.30 10.97
N TYR A 151 14.62 -4.04 11.26
CA TYR A 151 13.51 -3.26 10.72
C TYR A 151 14.00 -1.88 10.33
N TYR A 152 13.19 -1.17 9.54
CA TYR A 152 13.55 0.12 9.01
C TYR A 152 12.56 1.15 9.52
N GLU A 153 13.04 2.12 10.29
CA GLU A 153 12.25 3.28 10.69
C GLU A 153 12.16 4.26 9.54
N TYR A 154 10.96 4.83 9.33
CA TYR A 154 10.70 5.82 8.29
C TYR A 154 10.75 7.23 8.87
N TYR A 155 11.38 8.13 8.12
CA TYR A 155 11.48 9.55 8.42
C TYR A 155 11.26 10.38 7.16
N HIS A 156 10.74 11.59 7.32
CA HIS A 156 10.70 12.60 6.26
C HIS A 156 11.28 13.90 6.80
N LEU A 157 12.12 14.53 6.00
CA LEU A 157 12.83 15.76 6.32
C LEU A 157 12.71 16.71 5.13
N ASP A 158 12.50 18.01 5.40
CA ASP A 158 12.61 19.05 4.39
C ASP A 158 14.04 19.54 4.24
N GLY A 159 14.27 20.42 3.26
CA GLY A 159 15.61 20.94 2.94
C GLY A 159 16.22 21.87 4.01
N THR A 160 15.44 22.27 5.02
CA THR A 160 15.91 23.09 6.13
C THR A 160 16.51 22.28 7.28
N GLN A 161 16.32 20.97 7.26
CA GLN A 161 16.73 20.05 8.31
C GLN A 161 18.03 19.33 7.93
N GLU A 162 18.94 19.17 8.90
CA GLU A 162 20.15 18.37 8.72
C GLU A 162 19.78 16.88 8.61
N ILE A 163 20.36 16.22 7.59
CA ILE A 163 20.16 14.80 7.35
C ILE A 163 21.19 14.02 8.15
N PRO A 164 20.78 13.20 9.13
CA PRO A 164 21.71 12.34 9.87
C PRO A 164 22.46 11.36 8.92
N THR A 165 23.73 11.11 9.20
CA THR A 165 24.62 10.31 8.35
C THR A 165 24.22 8.85 8.19
N ASP A 166 23.41 8.32 9.13
CA ASP A 166 22.90 6.96 9.13
C ASP A 166 21.54 6.82 8.42
N TYR A 167 21.01 7.91 7.85
CA TYR A 167 19.78 7.92 7.07
C TYR A 167 20.08 7.67 5.58
N LYS A 168 19.25 6.83 4.97
CA LYS A 168 19.32 6.54 3.53
C LYS A 168 18.05 7.06 2.85
N GLU A 169 18.22 7.81 1.77
CA GLU A 169 17.08 8.33 0.99
C GLU A 169 16.33 7.20 0.28
N ILE A 170 15.01 7.34 0.21
CA ILE A 170 14.11 6.39 -0.44
C ILE A 170 13.04 7.14 -1.25
N SER A 171 12.90 6.79 -2.52
CA SER A 171 12.00 7.47 -3.47
C SER A 171 10.69 6.70 -3.59
N PHE A 172 9.71 7.02 -2.75
CA PHE A 172 8.38 6.42 -2.81
C PHE A 172 7.55 6.91 -4.00
N VAL A 173 6.58 6.07 -4.42
CA VAL A 173 5.63 6.37 -5.49
C VAL A 173 4.43 7.16 -4.97
N CYS A 174 3.86 6.75 -3.85
CA CYS A 174 2.65 7.35 -3.29
C CYS A 174 3.00 8.50 -2.35
N LEU A 175 3.23 9.69 -2.93
CA LEU A 175 3.56 10.90 -2.18
C LEU A 175 2.44 11.94 -2.28
N ARG A 176 2.36 12.76 -1.25
CA ARG A 176 1.59 14.00 -1.25
C ARG A 176 2.32 15.10 -2.03
N PRO A 177 1.63 16.20 -2.39
CA PRO A 177 2.26 17.30 -3.12
C PRO A 177 3.50 17.88 -2.44
N ASP A 178 3.53 17.91 -1.11
CA ASP A 178 4.66 18.39 -0.31
C ASP A 178 5.82 17.39 -0.21
N GLY A 179 5.72 16.21 -0.85
CA GLY A 179 6.73 15.15 -0.81
C GLY A 179 6.62 14.18 0.37
N SER A 180 5.74 14.43 1.33
CA SER A 180 5.49 13.49 2.43
C SER A 180 4.77 12.23 1.92
N LEU A 181 4.99 11.09 2.60
CA LEU A 181 4.41 9.81 2.21
C LEU A 181 2.91 9.76 2.50
N GLU A 182 2.13 9.27 1.53
CA GLU A 182 0.74 8.90 1.78
C GLU A 182 0.69 7.60 2.59
N LEU A 183 0.26 7.71 3.84
CA LEU A 183 0.33 6.61 4.82
C LEU A 183 -0.90 5.69 4.76
N PRO A 184 -0.76 4.39 5.09
CA PRO A 184 -1.88 3.47 5.16
C PRO A 184 -3.02 3.94 6.07
N SER A 185 -2.68 4.53 7.22
CA SER A 185 -3.67 5.09 8.15
C SER A 185 -4.49 6.22 7.54
N THR A 186 -3.86 7.09 6.77
CA THR A 186 -4.53 8.19 6.07
C THR A 186 -5.47 7.64 5.00
N LEU A 187 -5.00 6.69 4.18
CA LEU A 187 -5.84 6.05 3.16
C LEU A 187 -7.05 5.34 3.79
N SER A 188 -6.88 4.68 4.94
CA SER A 188 -8.00 4.06 5.66
C SER A 188 -9.03 5.11 6.14
N ILE A 189 -8.57 6.31 6.54
CA ILE A 189 -9.47 7.42 6.89
C ILE A 189 -10.20 7.93 5.64
N VAL A 190 -9.51 8.03 4.51
CA VAL A 190 -10.12 8.44 3.23
C VAL A 190 -11.19 7.44 2.82
N CYS A 191 -10.92 6.13 2.85
CA CYS A 191 -11.91 5.10 2.53
C CYS A 191 -13.15 5.21 3.42
N ARG A 192 -12.97 5.37 4.73
CA ARG A 192 -14.10 5.61 5.66
C ARG A 192 -14.85 6.90 5.37
N SER A 193 -14.19 7.94 4.88
CA SER A 193 -14.85 9.17 4.46
C SER A 193 -15.66 8.98 3.18
N VAL A 194 -15.14 8.20 2.23
CA VAL A 194 -15.86 7.80 1.02
C VAL A 194 -17.11 7.02 1.40
N ALA A 195 -16.97 5.97 2.21
CA ALA A 195 -18.08 5.13 2.67
C ALA A 195 -19.22 5.92 3.33
N LYS A 196 -18.89 7.02 4.02
CA LYS A 196 -19.88 7.87 4.69
C LYS A 196 -20.54 8.92 3.80
N LYS A 197 -19.93 9.28 2.66
CA LYS A 197 -20.31 10.48 1.90
C LYS A 197 -20.62 10.23 0.44
N LEU A 198 -20.21 9.10 -0.11
CA LEU A 198 -20.46 8.75 -1.50
C LEU A 198 -21.50 7.63 -1.53
N GLU A 199 -22.67 7.91 -2.06
CA GLU A 199 -23.79 6.98 -2.19
C GLU A 199 -23.39 5.76 -3.02
N GLY A 200 -23.72 4.56 -2.53
CA GLY A 200 -23.35 3.27 -3.13
C GLY A 200 -21.97 2.75 -2.69
N PHE A 201 -21.30 3.45 -1.75
CA PHE A 201 -20.00 3.06 -1.22
C PHE A 201 -19.99 2.82 0.29
N GLU A 202 -21.13 2.50 0.89
CA GLU A 202 -21.33 2.40 2.34
C GLU A 202 -20.35 1.44 3.02
N ASP A 203 -19.94 0.38 2.30
CA ASP A 203 -19.00 -0.64 2.77
C ASP A 203 -17.59 -0.47 2.16
N PHE A 204 -17.30 0.69 1.55
CA PHE A 204 -16.04 0.87 0.85
C PHE A 204 -14.84 0.85 1.79
N HIS A 205 -13.92 -0.03 1.50
CA HIS A 205 -12.62 -0.14 2.15
C HIS A 205 -11.51 -0.47 1.13
N PHE A 206 -10.27 -0.16 1.47
CA PHE A 206 -9.16 -0.25 0.52
C PHE A 206 -8.97 -1.68 -0.05
N HIS A 207 -9.27 -2.71 0.73
CA HIS A 207 -9.12 -4.10 0.30
C HIS A 207 -10.08 -4.48 -0.83
N GLN A 208 -11.25 -3.83 -0.92
CA GLN A 208 -12.22 -4.03 -2.00
C GLN A 208 -11.63 -3.79 -3.40
N LEU A 209 -10.67 -2.86 -3.54
CA LEU A 209 -9.95 -2.63 -4.80
C LEU A 209 -9.19 -3.88 -5.27
N ARG A 210 -8.62 -4.60 -4.33
CA ARG A 210 -7.93 -5.86 -4.61
C ARG A 210 -8.92 -6.99 -4.95
N HIS A 211 -10.08 -7.05 -4.29
CA HIS A 211 -11.15 -7.98 -4.67
C HIS A 211 -11.63 -7.69 -6.08
N THR A 212 -11.84 -6.43 -6.43
CA THR A 212 -12.20 -6.01 -7.78
C THR A 212 -11.15 -6.45 -8.81
N TYR A 213 -9.87 -6.23 -8.54
CA TYR A 213 -8.79 -6.70 -9.41
C TYR A 213 -8.83 -8.22 -9.62
N THR A 214 -9.01 -8.99 -8.53
CA THR A 214 -9.13 -10.45 -8.56
C THR A 214 -10.30 -10.90 -9.43
N SER A 215 -11.49 -10.33 -9.19
CA SER A 215 -12.71 -10.66 -9.93
C SER A 215 -12.58 -10.33 -11.42
N ASN A 216 -11.97 -9.19 -11.75
CA ASN A 216 -11.72 -8.80 -13.14
C ASN A 216 -10.77 -9.78 -13.84
N LEU A 217 -9.70 -10.24 -13.17
CA LEU A 217 -8.81 -11.26 -13.76
C LEU A 217 -9.54 -12.57 -14.03
N LEU A 218 -10.29 -13.07 -13.05
CA LEU A 218 -11.05 -14.32 -13.19
C LEU A 218 -12.12 -14.21 -14.28
N SER A 219 -12.86 -13.10 -14.33
CA SER A 219 -13.88 -12.86 -15.36
C SER A 219 -13.29 -12.75 -16.78
N ASN A 220 -12.03 -12.32 -16.90
CA ASN A 220 -11.28 -12.30 -18.15
C ASN A 220 -10.57 -13.63 -18.46
N GLY A 221 -10.88 -14.71 -17.74
CA GLY A 221 -10.41 -16.06 -18.03
C GLY A 221 -9.03 -16.42 -17.44
N ALA A 222 -8.49 -15.62 -16.54
CA ALA A 222 -7.26 -16.01 -15.84
C ALA A 222 -7.50 -17.25 -14.96
N ALA A 223 -6.56 -18.20 -14.99
CA ALA A 223 -6.69 -19.39 -14.16
C ALA A 223 -6.60 -19.02 -12.66
N PRO A 224 -7.46 -19.58 -11.78
CA PRO A 224 -7.46 -19.26 -10.35
C PRO A 224 -6.10 -19.44 -9.67
N LYS A 225 -5.32 -20.43 -10.12
CA LYS A 225 -3.97 -20.69 -9.62
C LYS A 225 -3.00 -19.57 -9.94
N ASP A 226 -3.05 -19.03 -11.16
CA ASP A 226 -2.18 -17.92 -11.60
C ASP A 226 -2.54 -16.65 -10.84
N VAL A 227 -3.84 -16.40 -10.65
CA VAL A 227 -4.34 -15.27 -9.85
C VAL A 227 -3.88 -15.41 -8.39
N GLN A 228 -3.93 -16.61 -7.82
CA GLN A 228 -3.43 -16.87 -6.47
C GLN A 228 -1.93 -16.55 -6.34
N GLU A 229 -1.12 -17.02 -7.28
CA GLU A 229 0.33 -16.74 -7.28
C GLU A 229 0.60 -15.23 -7.42
N LEU A 230 -0.08 -14.57 -8.35
CA LEU A 230 0.02 -13.15 -8.59
C LEU A 230 -0.35 -12.33 -7.34
N LEU A 231 -1.37 -12.75 -6.61
CA LEU A 231 -1.82 -12.11 -5.37
C LEU A 231 -0.96 -12.51 -4.17
N GLY A 232 -0.30 -13.66 -4.22
CA GLY A 232 0.48 -14.24 -3.11
C GLY A 232 -0.41 -14.74 -1.98
N HIS A 233 -1.58 -15.31 -2.33
CA HIS A 233 -2.43 -16.02 -1.39
C HIS A 233 -1.77 -17.35 -0.99
N SER A 234 -1.94 -17.75 0.26
CA SER A 234 -1.41 -19.04 0.75
C SER A 234 -2.33 -20.20 0.44
N ASP A 235 -3.60 -19.92 0.15
CA ASP A 235 -4.65 -20.89 -0.11
C ASP A 235 -5.47 -20.48 -1.33
N VAL A 236 -5.87 -21.45 -2.16
CA VAL A 236 -6.72 -21.24 -3.35
C VAL A 236 -8.12 -20.82 -2.95
N SER A 237 -8.63 -21.28 -1.81
CA SER A 237 -9.96 -20.92 -1.30
C SER A 237 -10.12 -19.41 -1.14
N THR A 238 -9.07 -18.70 -0.73
CA THR A 238 -9.05 -17.24 -0.60
C THR A 238 -9.20 -16.50 -1.95
N THR A 239 -8.96 -17.17 -3.07
CA THR A 239 -9.07 -16.57 -4.41
C THR A 239 -10.45 -16.85 -5.02
N MET A 240 -11.14 -17.89 -4.55
CA MET A 240 -12.43 -18.35 -5.09
C MET A 240 -13.64 -17.77 -4.33
N ASN A 241 -13.45 -17.18 -3.15
CA ASN A 241 -14.45 -16.45 -2.38
C ASN A 241 -14.42 -14.97 -2.76
#